data_b0591d78b25d456894dbbdc0faeba133
#
_entry.id   b0591d78b25d456894dbbdc0faeba133
#
_cell.length_a   1.000
_cell.length_b   1.000
_cell.length_c   1.000
_cell.angle_alpha   90.00
_cell.angle_beta   90.00
_cell.angle_gamma   90.00
#
_symmetry.space_group_name_H-M   'P 1'
#
loop_
_entity.id
_entity.type
_entity.pdbx_description
1 polymer ?
#
loop_
_entity_poly.entity_id
_entity_poly.type
_entity_poly.pdbx_seq_one_letter_code
_entity_poly.pdbx_strand_id
1 'polypeptide(L)'
;ERTAYWAVNEVHDHLKNVFPSFTGLDSPMETNIDEAGSCNAFFTGSSINFYAEGNGCQATAKIPDVVYHEYGHAINSARYNSGSGMWNGALNEGFADVWAFTITNSPFIGQGWDLVDPSINIRDYQDRKVYPQDLVGEVHADGEIIAGCFWDTYLNLNNMNQTLDLF
;
A
#
# COMPACT_ATOMS: atom_id res chain seq x y z
N GLU A 1 16.93 6.44 -1.47
CA GLU A 1 17.60 5.17 -1.18
C GLU A 1 17.41 4.74 0.28
N ARG A 2 17.82 5.55 1.28
CA ARG A 2 17.69 5.21 2.71
C ARG A 2 16.25 4.98 3.14
N THR A 3 15.33 5.83 2.70
CA THR A 3 13.90 5.73 3.04
C THR A 3 13.31 4.43 2.50
N ALA A 4 13.53 4.13 1.22
CA ALA A 4 13.04 2.89 0.61
C ALA A 4 13.63 1.65 1.30
N TYR A 5 14.94 1.64 1.57
CA TYR A 5 15.58 0.53 2.28
C TYR A 5 14.98 0.31 3.68
N TRP A 6 14.81 1.38 4.45
CA TRP A 6 14.19 1.31 5.77
C TRP A 6 12.74 0.84 5.68
N ALA A 7 11.93 1.41 4.78
CA ALA A 7 10.52 1.08 4.64
C ALA A 7 10.30 -0.38 4.19
N VAL A 8 11.12 -0.89 3.28
CA VAL A 8 11.05 -2.31 2.86
C VAL A 8 11.30 -3.25 4.04
N ASN A 9 12.28 -2.95 4.89
CA ASN A 9 12.52 -3.77 6.09
C ASN A 9 11.39 -3.63 7.10
N GLU A 10 10.84 -2.43 7.30
CA GLU A 10 9.73 -2.21 8.24
C GLU A 10 8.47 -2.97 7.82
N VAL A 11 8.07 -2.92 6.54
CA VAL A 11 6.89 -3.67 6.09
C VAL A 11 7.12 -5.19 6.13
N HIS A 12 8.33 -5.65 5.84
CA HIS A 12 8.68 -7.06 6.02
C HIS A 12 8.58 -7.50 7.49
N ASP A 13 9.14 -6.72 8.41
CA ASP A 13 9.06 -7.02 9.85
C ASP A 13 7.61 -6.98 10.33
N HIS A 14 6.80 -6.03 9.84
CA HIS A 14 5.37 -5.98 10.12
C HIS A 14 4.66 -7.24 9.63
N LEU A 15 4.91 -7.68 8.39
CA LEU A 15 4.39 -8.94 7.84
C LEU A 15 4.76 -10.14 8.72
N LYS A 16 6.01 -10.20 9.19
CA LYS A 16 6.46 -11.29 10.08
C LYS A 16 5.81 -11.24 11.45
N ASN A 17 5.46 -10.07 11.95
CA ASN A 17 4.70 -9.93 13.19
C ASN A 17 3.25 -10.42 13.03
N VAL A 18 2.61 -10.13 11.90
CA VAL A 18 1.23 -10.57 11.59
C VAL A 18 1.20 -12.06 11.24
N PHE A 19 2.14 -12.52 10.42
CA PHE A 19 2.23 -13.91 9.93
C PHE A 19 3.61 -14.52 10.16
N PRO A 20 3.96 -14.90 11.40
CA PRO A 20 5.31 -15.37 11.75
C PRO A 20 5.79 -16.59 10.96
N SER A 21 4.87 -17.45 10.53
CA SER A 21 5.19 -18.69 9.79
C SER A 21 5.27 -18.48 8.26
N PHE A 22 4.91 -17.30 7.76
CA PHE A 22 4.96 -17.03 6.34
C PHE A 22 6.39 -16.74 5.88
N THR A 23 6.88 -17.50 4.89
CA THR A 23 8.25 -17.40 4.37
C THR A 23 8.32 -16.97 2.91
N GLY A 24 7.20 -16.66 2.29
CA GLY A 24 7.11 -16.37 0.85
C GLY A 24 7.90 -15.13 0.40
N LEU A 25 8.23 -14.24 1.32
CA LEU A 25 8.97 -13.01 1.06
C LEU A 25 10.23 -12.85 1.93
N ASP A 26 10.79 -13.95 2.48
CA ASP A 26 12.01 -13.90 3.28
C ASP A 26 13.28 -13.65 2.44
N SER A 27 13.19 -13.76 1.11
CA SER A 27 14.26 -13.33 0.20
C SER A 27 14.26 -11.81 0.03
N PRO A 28 15.43 -11.18 -0.17
CA PRO A 28 15.50 -9.75 -0.40
C PRO A 28 14.62 -9.31 -1.58
N MET A 29 13.78 -8.28 -1.35
CA MET A 29 12.95 -7.66 -2.37
C MET A 29 13.80 -6.73 -3.25
N GLU A 30 13.86 -7.00 -4.55
CA GLU A 30 14.48 -6.08 -5.49
C GLU A 30 13.71 -4.76 -5.49
N THR A 31 14.43 -3.66 -5.21
CA THR A 31 13.85 -2.33 -5.05
C THR A 31 14.58 -1.34 -5.94
N ASN A 32 13.91 -0.89 -7.00
CA ASN A 32 14.44 0.06 -7.95
C ASN A 32 13.91 1.46 -7.66
N ILE A 33 14.80 2.45 -7.62
CA ILE A 33 14.44 3.85 -7.37
C ILE A 33 14.91 4.73 -8.53
N ASP A 34 14.34 5.93 -8.59
CA ASP A 34 14.64 6.91 -9.64
C ASP A 34 14.40 6.37 -11.06
N GLU A 35 13.39 5.48 -11.20
CA GLU A 35 12.94 4.98 -12.49
C GLU A 35 12.47 6.13 -13.40
N ALA A 36 12.59 5.92 -14.71
CA ALA A 36 12.22 6.90 -15.71
C ALA A 36 10.70 7.12 -15.74
N GLY A 37 10.27 8.28 -15.26
CA GLY A 37 8.87 8.67 -15.10
C GLY A 37 8.70 9.54 -13.87
N SER A 38 7.46 9.83 -13.51
CA SER A 38 7.13 10.59 -12.32
C SER A 38 5.72 10.27 -11.86
N CYS A 39 5.39 10.64 -10.63
CA CYS A 39 4.04 10.53 -10.10
C CYS A 39 3.49 9.10 -10.03
N ASN A 40 4.32 8.07 -9.93
CA ASN A 40 3.86 6.70 -9.78
C ASN A 40 4.92 5.79 -9.11
N ALA A 41 4.48 4.60 -8.72
CA ALA A 41 5.28 3.45 -8.34
C ALA A 41 4.57 2.19 -8.85
N PHE A 42 5.24 1.04 -8.89
CA PHE A 42 4.61 -0.20 -9.36
C PHE A 42 5.35 -1.46 -8.91
N PHE A 43 4.61 -2.54 -8.72
CA PHE A 43 5.12 -3.89 -8.52
C PHE A 43 5.09 -4.69 -9.82
N THR A 44 6.18 -5.40 -10.15
CA THR A 44 6.30 -6.19 -11.40
C THR A 44 5.99 -7.67 -11.24
N GLY A 45 5.75 -8.14 -10.02
CA GLY A 45 5.71 -9.57 -9.69
C GLY A 45 6.99 -10.06 -9.00
N SER A 46 8.11 -9.35 -9.15
CA SER A 46 9.41 -9.70 -8.54
C SER A 46 10.16 -8.50 -7.95
N SER A 47 9.82 -7.29 -8.33
CA SER A 47 10.45 -6.06 -7.86
C SER A 47 9.42 -4.98 -7.58
N ILE A 48 9.77 -4.06 -6.68
CA ILE A 48 9.04 -2.81 -6.44
C ILE A 48 9.83 -1.65 -7.04
N ASN A 49 9.15 -0.74 -7.73
CA ASN A 49 9.78 0.24 -8.60
C ASN A 49 9.18 1.62 -8.34
N PHE A 50 10.03 2.62 -8.18
CA PHE A 50 9.66 3.96 -7.76
C PHE A 50 10.17 5.00 -8.73
N TYR A 51 9.28 5.83 -9.25
CA TYR A 51 9.62 6.89 -10.17
C TYR A 51 10.36 8.04 -9.49
N ALA A 52 11.21 8.69 -10.30
CA ALA A 52 11.94 9.89 -9.92
C ALA A 52 10.99 11.07 -9.61
N GLU A 53 11.53 12.07 -8.90
CA GLU A 53 10.86 13.35 -8.71
C GLU A 53 10.61 14.05 -10.05
N GLY A 54 9.40 14.54 -10.26
CA GLY A 54 9.03 15.24 -11.47
C GLY A 54 7.54 15.55 -11.58
N ASN A 55 7.17 16.41 -12.51
CA ASN A 55 5.78 16.82 -12.79
C ASN A 55 4.98 17.26 -11.55
N GLY A 56 5.65 17.88 -10.58
CA GLY A 56 5.01 18.34 -9.33
C GLY A 56 4.93 17.28 -8.25
N CYS A 57 5.40 16.05 -8.50
CA CYS A 57 5.38 14.97 -7.53
C CYS A 57 6.76 14.72 -6.93
N GLN A 58 6.78 14.36 -5.65
CA GLN A 58 7.95 13.86 -4.94
C GLN A 58 8.38 12.50 -5.54
N ALA A 59 9.69 12.20 -5.50
CA ALA A 59 10.17 10.85 -5.78
C ALA A 59 9.50 9.84 -4.84
N THR A 60 8.79 8.86 -5.40
CA THR A 60 7.89 7.98 -4.63
C THR A 60 8.64 7.08 -3.64
N ALA A 61 9.92 6.77 -3.90
CA ALA A 61 10.79 6.07 -2.95
C ALA A 61 11.09 6.86 -1.64
N LYS A 62 10.72 8.13 -1.56
CA LYS A 62 10.86 8.97 -0.36
C LYS A 62 9.62 8.96 0.53
N ILE A 63 8.54 8.34 0.09
CA ILE A 63 7.23 8.30 0.74
C ILE A 63 7.00 6.90 1.30
N PRO A 64 7.17 6.67 2.61
CA PRO A 64 7.19 5.33 3.19
C PRO A 64 5.91 4.53 2.93
N ASP A 65 4.73 5.13 3.04
CA ASP A 65 3.45 4.47 2.82
C ASP A 65 3.25 4.02 1.37
N VAL A 66 3.83 4.73 0.39
CA VAL A 66 3.89 4.25 -1.00
C VAL A 66 4.79 3.02 -1.12
N VAL A 67 5.91 2.98 -0.38
CA VAL A 67 6.78 1.79 -0.35
C VAL A 67 6.05 0.60 0.29
N TYR A 68 5.30 0.81 1.37
CA TYR A 68 4.50 -0.23 2.01
C TYR A 68 3.39 -0.74 1.08
N HIS A 69 2.76 0.16 0.32
CA HIS A 69 1.74 -0.20 -0.67
C HIS A 69 2.33 -1.13 -1.75
N GLU A 70 3.45 -0.76 -2.37
CA GLU A 70 4.08 -1.61 -3.40
C GLU A 70 4.53 -2.96 -2.84
N TYR A 71 5.05 -2.98 -1.61
CA TYR A 71 5.35 -4.24 -0.93
C TYR A 71 4.08 -5.02 -0.59
N GLY A 72 2.97 -4.33 -0.30
CA GLY A 72 1.64 -4.90 -0.12
C GLY A 72 1.19 -5.71 -1.33
N HIS A 73 1.45 -5.25 -2.56
CA HIS A 73 1.22 -6.04 -3.76
C HIS A 73 2.04 -7.34 -3.80
N ALA A 74 3.30 -7.31 -3.33
CA ALA A 74 4.10 -8.52 -3.23
C ALA A 74 3.51 -9.51 -2.20
N ILE A 75 3.03 -9.01 -1.06
CA ILE A 75 2.34 -9.83 -0.06
C ILE A 75 1.08 -10.45 -0.66
N ASN A 76 0.25 -9.64 -1.33
CA ASN A 76 -0.98 -10.11 -2.00
C ASN A 76 -0.66 -11.18 -3.04
N SER A 77 0.38 -10.97 -3.85
CA SER A 77 0.84 -11.92 -4.85
C SER A 77 1.27 -13.26 -4.23
N ALA A 78 1.98 -13.22 -3.12
CA ALA A 78 2.54 -14.41 -2.50
C ALA A 78 1.52 -15.19 -1.63
N ARG A 79 0.52 -14.52 -1.06
CA ARG A 79 -0.41 -15.13 -0.09
C ARG A 79 -1.73 -15.56 -0.69
N TYR A 80 -2.28 -14.78 -1.63
CA TYR A 80 -3.63 -15.03 -2.13
C TYR A 80 -3.62 -15.95 -3.34
N ASN A 81 -4.72 -16.64 -3.54
CA ASN A 81 -4.95 -17.53 -4.67
C ASN A 81 -3.80 -18.53 -4.91
N SER A 82 -3.33 -19.17 -3.84
CA SER A 82 -2.21 -20.14 -3.87
C SER A 82 -0.90 -19.58 -4.44
N GLY A 83 -0.65 -18.29 -4.21
CA GLY A 83 0.55 -17.59 -4.70
C GLY A 83 0.41 -17.05 -6.13
N SER A 84 -0.80 -17.04 -6.68
CA SER A 84 -1.08 -16.42 -7.99
C SER A 84 -1.56 -14.97 -7.89
N GLY A 85 -1.74 -14.48 -6.66
CA GLY A 85 -2.22 -13.13 -6.38
C GLY A 85 -3.73 -12.95 -6.49
N MET A 86 -4.18 -11.73 -6.30
CA MET A 86 -5.58 -11.35 -6.41
C MET A 86 -5.94 -11.08 -7.88
N TRP A 87 -7.01 -11.71 -8.37
CA TRP A 87 -7.48 -11.49 -9.74
C TRP A 87 -8.30 -10.20 -9.89
N ASN A 88 -8.92 -9.73 -8.80
CA ASN A 88 -9.63 -8.46 -8.81
C ASN A 88 -8.65 -7.33 -8.48
N GLY A 89 -8.43 -6.43 -9.46
CA GLY A 89 -7.48 -5.32 -9.31
C GLY A 89 -7.85 -4.37 -8.17
N ALA A 90 -9.13 -4.06 -8.01
CA ALA A 90 -9.58 -3.16 -6.93
C ALA A 90 -9.33 -3.76 -5.54
N LEU A 91 -9.56 -5.06 -5.36
CA LEU A 91 -9.19 -5.73 -4.10
C LEU A 91 -7.67 -5.73 -3.89
N ASN A 92 -6.89 -5.93 -4.96
CA ASN A 92 -5.43 -5.91 -4.86
C ASN A 92 -4.90 -4.54 -4.43
N GLU A 93 -5.43 -3.46 -5.00
CA GLU A 93 -5.10 -2.08 -4.61
C GLU A 93 -5.51 -1.79 -3.16
N GLY A 94 -6.76 -2.08 -2.82
CA GLY A 94 -7.26 -1.81 -1.48
C GLY A 94 -6.52 -2.58 -0.39
N PHE A 95 -6.18 -3.83 -0.62
CA PHE A 95 -5.38 -4.61 0.33
C PHE A 95 -3.92 -4.17 0.41
N ALA A 96 -3.34 -3.64 -0.67
CA ALA A 96 -2.02 -3.02 -0.62
C ALA A 96 -2.03 -1.78 0.29
N ASP A 97 -3.09 -0.98 0.22
CA ASP A 97 -3.28 0.17 1.11
C ASP A 97 -3.54 -0.25 2.57
N VAL A 98 -4.25 -1.37 2.80
CA VAL A 98 -4.42 -1.90 4.17
C VAL A 98 -3.06 -2.20 4.80
N TRP A 99 -2.14 -2.84 4.08
CA TRP A 99 -0.77 -3.03 4.56
C TRP A 99 -0.09 -1.71 4.93
N ALA A 100 -0.24 -0.67 4.09
CA ALA A 100 0.37 0.63 4.34
C ALA A 100 -0.20 1.31 5.59
N PHE A 101 -1.53 1.44 5.70
CA PHE A 101 -2.12 2.16 6.82
C PHE A 101 -2.02 1.40 8.16
N THR A 102 -1.89 0.09 8.16
CA THR A 102 -1.68 -0.67 9.41
C THR A 102 -0.31 -0.41 10.03
N ILE A 103 0.66 0.02 9.23
CA ILE A 103 1.99 0.43 9.69
C ILE A 103 1.96 1.90 10.13
N THR A 104 1.43 2.78 9.28
CA THR A 104 1.42 4.23 9.54
C THR A 104 0.43 4.65 10.62
N ASN A 105 -0.60 3.82 10.87
CA ASN A 105 -1.75 4.15 11.71
C ASN A 105 -2.41 5.49 11.28
N SER A 106 -2.48 5.73 9.99
CA SER A 106 -2.98 6.96 9.37
C SER A 106 -4.00 6.63 8.28
N PRO A 107 -5.11 7.39 8.14
CA PRO A 107 -6.07 7.20 7.06
C PRO A 107 -5.57 7.70 5.71
N PHE A 108 -4.39 8.27 5.65
CA PHE A 108 -3.83 8.89 4.45
C PHE A 108 -2.78 8.02 3.81
N ILE A 109 -2.81 7.93 2.48
CA ILE A 109 -1.76 7.35 1.65
C ILE A 109 -1.13 8.45 0.80
N GLY A 110 0.21 8.48 0.75
CA GLY A 110 0.96 9.40 -0.08
C GLY A 110 1.09 10.80 0.49
N GLN A 111 1.18 10.94 1.81
CA GLN A 111 1.46 12.24 2.42
C GLN A 111 2.81 12.80 1.93
N GLY A 112 2.79 14.08 1.50
CA GLY A 112 3.97 14.72 0.93
C GLY A 112 4.25 14.35 -0.53
N TRP A 113 3.31 13.70 -1.17
CA TRP A 113 3.32 13.38 -2.59
C TRP A 113 3.41 14.63 -3.48
N ASP A 114 2.57 15.63 -3.21
CA ASP A 114 2.53 16.86 -3.99
C ASP A 114 3.61 17.84 -3.50
N LEU A 115 4.49 18.29 -4.40
CA LEU A 115 5.58 19.21 -4.07
C LEU A 115 5.12 20.66 -3.92
N VAL A 116 3.93 21.02 -4.44
CA VAL A 116 3.36 22.36 -4.36
C VAL A 116 2.53 22.51 -3.09
N ASP A 117 1.74 21.48 -2.78
CA ASP A 117 0.93 21.42 -1.56
C ASP A 117 1.11 20.06 -0.85
N PRO A 118 2.06 19.95 0.08
CA PRO A 118 2.33 18.70 0.80
C PRO A 118 1.16 18.20 1.67
N SER A 119 0.07 18.96 1.82
CA SER A 119 -1.13 18.50 2.51
C SER A 119 -2.04 17.63 1.63
N ILE A 120 -1.81 17.61 0.32
CA ILE A 120 -2.52 16.74 -0.61
C ILE A 120 -2.00 15.30 -0.45
N ASN A 121 -2.93 14.38 -0.23
CA ASN A 121 -2.68 12.94 -0.16
C ASN A 121 -3.09 12.27 -1.47
N ILE A 122 -2.52 11.12 -1.77
CA ILE A 122 -2.99 10.30 -2.90
C ILE A 122 -4.37 9.74 -2.60
N ARG A 123 -4.61 9.24 -1.37
CA ARG A 123 -5.91 8.71 -0.89
C ARG A 123 -6.19 9.15 0.55
N ASP A 124 -7.50 9.28 0.88
CA ASP A 124 -8.00 9.64 2.22
C ASP A 124 -9.15 8.72 2.61
N TYR A 125 -8.92 7.80 3.55
CA TYR A 125 -9.92 6.85 4.05
C TYR A 125 -10.91 7.43 5.05
N GLN A 126 -10.86 8.73 5.33
CA GLN A 126 -11.94 9.43 6.02
C GLN A 126 -13.12 9.71 5.07
N ASP A 127 -12.85 9.73 3.74
CA ASP A 127 -13.87 9.76 2.71
C ASP A 127 -14.49 8.36 2.53
N ARG A 128 -15.67 8.16 3.13
CA ARG A 128 -16.35 6.85 3.14
C ARG A 128 -16.95 6.53 1.79
N LYS A 129 -16.31 5.63 1.07
CA LYS A 129 -16.84 5.05 -0.17
C LYS A 129 -17.65 3.81 0.11
N VAL A 130 -18.79 3.63 -0.60
CA VAL A 130 -19.78 2.58 -0.37
C VAL A 130 -20.00 1.75 -1.64
N TYR A 131 -19.97 0.43 -1.49
CA TYR A 131 -20.34 -0.49 -2.57
C TYR A 131 -21.87 -0.61 -2.69
N PRO A 132 -22.46 -0.66 -3.89
CA PRO A 132 -21.83 -0.46 -5.21
C PRO A 132 -21.89 1.00 -5.71
N GLN A 133 -22.34 1.95 -4.87
CA GLN A 133 -22.70 3.31 -5.28
C GLN A 133 -21.49 4.11 -5.78
N ASP A 134 -20.31 3.87 -5.19
CA ASP A 134 -19.07 4.62 -5.48
C ASP A 134 -18.12 3.88 -6.43
N LEU A 135 -18.60 2.79 -7.07
CA LEU A 135 -17.84 2.12 -8.13
C LEU A 135 -17.73 3.03 -9.36
N VAL A 136 -16.50 3.26 -9.83
CA VAL A 136 -16.20 4.05 -11.01
C VAL A 136 -15.51 3.25 -12.13
N GLY A 137 -15.11 2.00 -11.85
CA GLY A 137 -14.44 1.12 -12.82
C GLY A 137 -12.94 1.37 -12.96
N GLU A 138 -12.32 2.09 -12.01
CA GLU A 138 -10.89 2.29 -11.92
C GLU A 138 -10.37 1.60 -10.66
N VAL A 139 -9.31 0.78 -10.79
CA VAL A 139 -8.91 -0.17 -9.75
C VAL A 139 -8.45 0.49 -8.45
N HIS A 140 -7.76 1.63 -8.52
CA HIS A 140 -7.32 2.35 -7.32
C HIS A 140 -8.50 3.01 -6.61
N ALA A 141 -9.36 3.72 -7.37
CA ALA A 141 -10.54 4.38 -6.81
C ALA A 141 -11.56 3.37 -6.25
N ASP A 142 -11.75 2.24 -6.91
CA ASP A 142 -12.64 1.17 -6.44
C ASP A 142 -12.02 0.41 -5.25
N GLY A 143 -10.69 0.34 -5.20
CA GLY A 143 -9.94 -0.26 -4.08
C GLY A 143 -10.12 0.49 -2.76
N GLU A 144 -10.37 1.79 -2.81
CA GLU A 144 -10.64 2.58 -1.61
C GLU A 144 -11.90 2.13 -0.85
N ILE A 145 -12.84 1.45 -1.52
CA ILE A 145 -14.04 0.91 -0.87
C ILE A 145 -13.67 -0.16 0.15
N ILE A 146 -12.84 -1.12 -0.22
CA ILE A 146 -12.44 -2.20 0.71
C ILE A 146 -11.44 -1.69 1.75
N ALA A 147 -10.48 -0.87 1.38
CA ALA A 147 -9.53 -0.30 2.32
C ALA A 147 -10.23 0.60 3.35
N GLY A 148 -11.19 1.42 2.93
CA GLY A 148 -12.03 2.23 3.83
C GLY A 148 -12.88 1.38 4.77
N CYS A 149 -13.37 0.21 4.33
CA CYS A 149 -14.05 -0.74 5.20
C CYS A 149 -13.14 -1.25 6.33
N PHE A 150 -11.87 -1.57 6.04
CA PHE A 150 -10.90 -1.97 7.05
C PHE A 150 -10.52 -0.80 7.97
N TRP A 151 -10.39 0.42 7.44
CA TRP A 151 -10.15 1.61 8.25
C TRP A 151 -11.31 1.87 9.24
N ASP A 152 -12.56 1.83 8.76
CA ASP A 152 -13.74 1.95 9.63
C ASP A 152 -13.82 0.81 10.68
N THR A 153 -13.41 -0.39 10.31
CA THR A 153 -13.33 -1.52 11.24
C THR A 153 -12.31 -1.22 12.35
N TYR A 154 -11.14 -0.72 11.99
CA TYR A 154 -10.14 -0.28 12.97
C TYR A 154 -10.70 0.80 13.91
N LEU A 155 -11.36 1.82 13.39
CA LEU A 155 -11.96 2.87 14.21
C LEU A 155 -13.02 2.33 15.18
N ASN A 156 -13.82 1.36 14.75
CA ASN A 156 -14.85 0.74 15.58
C ASN A 156 -14.28 -0.18 16.66
N LEU A 157 -13.26 -0.96 16.35
CA LEU A 157 -12.60 -1.87 17.27
C LEU A 157 -11.59 -1.14 18.19
N ASN A 158 -11.10 0.00 17.74
CA ASN A 158 -9.99 0.75 18.36
C ASN A 158 -8.78 -0.16 18.66
N ASN A 159 -8.52 -1.12 17.77
CA ASN A 159 -7.47 -2.13 17.92
C ASN A 159 -7.01 -2.64 16.57
N MET A 160 -5.83 -2.19 16.13
CA MET A 160 -5.26 -2.55 14.82
C MET A 160 -4.98 -4.05 14.70
N ASN A 161 -4.52 -4.70 15.78
CA ASN A 161 -4.24 -6.14 15.76
C ASN A 161 -5.52 -6.95 15.53
N GLN A 162 -6.64 -6.59 16.20
CA GLN A 162 -7.92 -7.24 15.94
C GLN A 162 -8.44 -6.95 14.52
N THR A 163 -8.16 -5.79 13.98
CA THR A 163 -8.51 -5.48 12.59
C THR A 163 -7.71 -6.36 11.62
N LEU A 164 -6.41 -6.54 11.88
CA LEU A 164 -5.54 -7.42 11.10
C LEU A 164 -5.92 -8.91 11.20
N ASP A 165 -6.48 -9.34 12.32
CA ASP A 165 -6.99 -10.72 12.47
C ASP A 165 -8.19 -11.02 11.54
N LEU A 166 -8.86 -9.98 11.02
CA LEU A 166 -9.94 -10.09 10.04
C LEU A 166 -9.44 -10.02 8.58
N PHE A 167 -8.19 -9.67 8.39
CA PHE A 167 -7.50 -9.50 7.11
C PHE A 167 -6.72 -10.77 6.72
#